data_78028e7257fd621f2ab90855e30bffd3
#
_entry.id   78028e7257fd621f2ab90855e30bffd3
#
_cell.length_a   1.000
_cell.length_b   1.000
_cell.length_c   1.000
_cell.angle_alpha   90.00
_cell.angle_beta   90.00
_cell.angle_gamma   90.00
#
_symmetry.space_group_name_H-M   'P 1'
#
loop_
_entity.id
_entity.type
_entity.pdbx_description
1 polymer ?
#
loop_
_entity_poly.entity_id
_entity_poly.type
_entity_poly.pdbx_seq_one_letter_code
_entity_poly.pdbx_strand_id
1 'polypeptide(L)'
;VEGQGTKNYVHNHRAELDKTLVVIALDSVGHDQRKCKSALMFYHSPDSLPTFTNDFYVSLMEETPKETRWVFHEDNSIPFVNFVDMPYTPWSDNKYYPIFGVPSPLLMSWPDLYFHTDYLTADNLDPAVFRRCGITTALAALELAYAGPAEALSIMRQVGIRSQMRLTSIALGADAIAIGTGALIALNCNKDIPEANFEKEMGVKAGD
;
A
#
# COMPACT_ATOMS: atom_id res chain seq x y z
N VAL A 1 -16.87 14.92 5.20
CA VAL A 1 -16.40 14.06 6.29
C VAL A 1 -15.90 12.80 5.65
N GLU A 2 -14.59 12.54 5.75
CA GLU A 2 -13.93 11.39 5.16
C GLU A 2 -14.54 10.07 5.65
N GLY A 3 -14.63 9.11 4.73
CA GLY A 3 -15.11 7.76 5.01
C GLY A 3 -16.62 7.65 5.27
N GLN A 4 -17.36 8.74 5.33
CA GLN A 4 -18.81 8.67 5.58
C GLN A 4 -19.56 8.01 4.43
N GLY A 5 -19.12 8.25 3.19
CA GLY A 5 -19.67 7.58 2.00
C GLY A 5 -19.48 6.08 2.07
N THR A 6 -18.27 5.63 2.33
CA THR A 6 -17.92 4.21 2.46
C THR A 6 -18.64 3.56 3.63
N LYS A 7 -18.72 4.24 4.78
CA LYS A 7 -19.50 3.76 5.94
C LYS A 7 -20.97 3.51 5.56
N ASN A 8 -21.59 4.46 4.88
CA ASN A 8 -22.98 4.31 4.43
C ASN A 8 -23.12 3.18 3.40
N TYR A 9 -22.17 3.08 2.47
CA TYR A 9 -22.18 2.02 1.47
C TYR A 9 -22.16 0.62 2.12
N VAL A 10 -21.20 0.35 2.99
CA VAL A 10 -21.06 -0.98 3.62
C VAL A 10 -22.27 -1.36 4.50
N HIS A 11 -22.93 -0.37 5.10
CA HIS A 11 -24.16 -0.61 5.87
C HIS A 11 -25.36 -0.98 4.99
N ASN A 12 -25.49 -0.37 3.83
CA ASN A 12 -26.66 -0.51 2.98
C ASN A 12 -26.52 -1.61 1.90
N HIS A 13 -25.32 -2.12 1.65
CA HIS A 13 -25.02 -3.05 0.55
C HIS A 13 -24.47 -4.40 1.04
N ARG A 14 -25.02 -4.93 2.14
CA ARG A 14 -24.56 -6.19 2.75
C ARG A 14 -24.53 -7.37 1.77
N ALA A 15 -25.56 -7.53 0.96
CA ALA A 15 -25.67 -8.60 -0.01
C ALA A 15 -24.58 -8.54 -1.12
N GLU A 16 -24.04 -7.35 -1.37
CA GLU A 16 -22.91 -7.16 -2.28
C GLU A 16 -21.58 -7.50 -1.58
N LEU A 17 -21.44 -7.12 -0.32
CA LEU A 17 -20.24 -7.45 0.47
C LEU A 17 -20.06 -8.96 0.63
N ASP A 18 -21.14 -9.71 0.82
CA ASP A 18 -21.10 -11.18 0.91
C ASP A 18 -20.57 -11.86 -0.36
N LYS A 19 -20.55 -11.15 -1.48
CA LYS A 19 -20.03 -11.60 -2.79
C LYS A 19 -18.69 -10.93 -3.16
N THR A 20 -18.20 -10.02 -2.33
CA THR A 20 -16.99 -9.25 -2.60
C THR A 20 -15.77 -10.03 -2.12
N LEU A 21 -14.87 -10.35 -3.04
CA LEU A 21 -13.64 -11.07 -2.74
C LEU A 21 -12.62 -10.17 -2.02
N VAL A 22 -12.47 -8.94 -2.48
CA VAL A 22 -11.55 -7.94 -1.95
C VAL A 22 -11.97 -6.54 -2.37
N VAL A 23 -11.63 -5.55 -1.54
CA VAL A 23 -11.70 -4.13 -1.90
C VAL A 23 -10.30 -3.55 -1.80
N ILE A 24 -9.76 -3.03 -2.88
CA ILE A 24 -8.47 -2.36 -2.90
C ILE A 24 -8.72 -0.86 -2.74
N ALA A 25 -8.40 -0.33 -1.56
CA ALA A 25 -8.52 1.09 -1.30
C ALA A 25 -7.33 1.85 -1.91
N LEU A 26 -7.61 2.96 -2.57
CA LEU A 26 -6.60 3.85 -3.13
C LEU A 26 -6.83 5.24 -2.53
N ASP A 27 -5.85 5.74 -1.81
CA ASP A 27 -5.90 7.07 -1.21
C ASP A 27 -4.59 7.79 -1.45
N SER A 28 -4.66 9.06 -1.84
CA SER A 28 -3.47 9.90 -2.04
C SER A 28 -2.39 9.24 -2.90
N VAL A 29 -2.77 8.49 -3.93
CA VAL A 29 -1.84 7.82 -4.84
C VAL A 29 -1.32 8.77 -5.91
N GLY A 30 -0.08 8.54 -6.38
CA GLY A 30 0.50 9.31 -7.48
C GLY A 30 1.27 10.56 -7.09
N HIS A 31 1.54 10.79 -5.82
CA HIS A 31 2.34 11.92 -5.36
C HIS A 31 3.81 11.80 -5.79
N ASP A 32 4.42 12.92 -6.20
CA ASP A 32 5.86 13.01 -6.42
C ASP A 32 6.57 12.80 -5.08
N GLN A 33 7.23 11.66 -4.93
CA GLN A 33 7.82 11.24 -3.67
C GLN A 33 8.90 12.19 -3.16
N ARG A 34 9.61 12.89 -4.06
CA ARG A 34 10.64 13.85 -3.68
C ARG A 34 10.05 15.17 -3.21
N LYS A 35 9.05 15.68 -3.94
CA LYS A 35 8.39 16.95 -3.59
C LYS A 35 7.54 16.81 -2.33
N CYS A 36 6.75 15.75 -2.25
CA CYS A 36 5.85 15.49 -1.13
C CYS A 36 6.54 14.85 0.07
N LYS A 37 7.84 14.45 -0.06
CA LYS A 37 8.59 13.69 0.96
C LYS A 37 7.88 12.39 1.37
N SER A 38 7.23 11.74 0.43
CA SER A 38 6.40 10.55 0.64
C SER A 38 7.09 9.28 0.16
N ALA A 39 6.53 8.14 0.59
CA ALA A 39 6.73 6.84 -0.03
C ALA A 39 5.38 6.24 -0.42
N LEU A 40 5.36 5.34 -1.38
CA LEU A 40 4.16 4.58 -1.71
C LEU A 40 4.04 3.45 -0.69
N MET A 41 3.08 3.53 0.21
CA MET A 41 2.85 2.55 1.26
C MET A 41 1.72 1.61 0.86
N PHE A 42 1.94 0.33 1.04
CA PHE A 42 0.92 -0.69 0.94
C PHE A 42 0.58 -1.18 2.35
N TYR A 43 -0.61 -0.85 2.83
CA TYR A 43 -1.12 -1.31 4.11
C TYR A 43 -1.92 -2.58 3.94
N HIS A 44 -1.59 -3.60 4.73
CA HIS A 44 -2.27 -4.87 4.73
C HIS A 44 -3.73 -4.77 5.16
N SER A 45 -4.52 -5.77 4.81
CA SER A 45 -5.73 -6.11 5.57
C SER A 45 -5.34 -6.67 6.94
N PRO A 46 -6.22 -6.60 7.97
CA PRO A 46 -5.89 -7.11 9.31
C PRO A 46 -5.46 -8.59 9.29
N ASP A 47 -4.43 -8.94 10.05
CA ASP A 47 -3.98 -10.34 10.18
C ASP A 47 -5.04 -11.24 10.85
N SER A 48 -5.97 -10.66 11.59
CA SER A 48 -7.13 -11.37 12.16
C SER A 48 -8.13 -11.83 11.09
N LEU A 49 -8.05 -11.29 9.88
CA LEU A 49 -8.86 -11.70 8.74
C LEU A 49 -7.99 -12.57 7.81
N PRO A 50 -8.24 -13.91 7.78
CA PRO A 50 -7.50 -14.79 6.88
C PRO A 50 -7.69 -14.36 5.43
N THR A 51 -6.61 -13.95 4.78
CA THR A 51 -6.67 -13.49 3.39
C THR A 51 -5.36 -13.76 2.66
N PHE A 52 -5.48 -14.01 1.36
CA PHE A 52 -4.35 -14.10 0.45
C PHE A 52 -3.93 -12.73 -0.11
N THR A 53 -4.77 -11.71 0.04
CA THR A 53 -4.66 -10.43 -0.69
C THR A 53 -3.40 -9.65 -0.35
N ASN A 54 -2.92 -9.73 0.89
CA ASN A 54 -1.71 -9.04 1.33
C ASN A 54 -0.49 -9.51 0.52
N ASP A 55 -0.21 -10.80 0.57
CA ASP A 55 0.93 -11.39 -0.14
C ASP A 55 0.81 -11.29 -1.66
N PHE A 56 -0.40 -11.49 -2.18
CA PHE A 56 -0.70 -11.37 -3.60
C PHE A 56 -0.39 -9.96 -4.12
N TYR A 57 -0.88 -8.93 -3.44
CA TYR A 57 -0.67 -7.55 -3.88
C TYR A 57 0.78 -7.10 -3.75
N VAL A 58 1.47 -7.49 -2.67
CA VAL A 58 2.90 -7.21 -2.51
C VAL A 58 3.72 -7.83 -3.64
N SER A 59 3.39 -9.06 -4.04
CA SER A 59 4.06 -9.70 -5.18
C SER A 59 3.88 -8.93 -6.48
N LEU A 60 2.66 -8.48 -6.76
CA LEU A 60 2.40 -7.64 -7.93
C LEU A 60 3.16 -6.32 -7.87
N MET A 61 3.24 -5.69 -6.71
CA MET A 61 4.03 -4.46 -6.52
C MET A 61 5.52 -4.67 -6.77
N GLU A 62 6.07 -5.83 -6.43
CA GLU A 62 7.48 -6.17 -6.68
C GLU A 62 7.73 -6.52 -8.15
N GLU A 63 6.77 -7.10 -8.84
CA GLU A 63 6.88 -7.51 -10.24
C GLU A 63 6.59 -6.38 -11.24
N THR A 64 5.63 -5.52 -10.93
CA THR A 64 5.19 -4.43 -11.82
C THR A 64 6.32 -3.54 -12.38
N PRO A 65 7.40 -3.21 -11.64
CA PRO A 65 8.51 -2.44 -12.22
C PRO A 65 9.24 -3.15 -13.34
N LYS A 66 9.23 -4.48 -13.37
CA LYS A 66 9.88 -5.28 -14.42
C LYS A 66 9.08 -5.21 -15.71
N GLU A 67 7.76 -5.22 -15.61
CA GLU A 67 6.84 -5.19 -16.74
C GLU A 67 6.68 -3.79 -17.34
N THR A 68 6.74 -2.73 -16.52
CA THR A 68 6.54 -1.35 -16.98
C THR A 68 7.75 -0.75 -17.69
N ARG A 69 8.87 -1.43 -17.68
CA ARG A 69 10.15 -0.97 -18.27
C ARG A 69 10.06 -0.66 -19.79
N TRP A 70 9.14 -1.28 -20.49
CA TRP A 70 9.15 -1.32 -21.95
C TRP A 70 8.34 -0.25 -22.65
N VAL A 71 7.46 0.46 -21.96
CA VAL A 71 6.37 1.12 -22.68
C VAL A 71 6.58 2.60 -22.97
N PHE A 72 7.45 3.35 -22.24
CA PHE A 72 7.35 4.80 -22.34
C PHE A 72 8.62 5.63 -22.10
N HIS A 73 9.86 5.15 -22.26
CA HIS A 73 11.02 6.02 -22.06
C HIS A 73 11.96 6.09 -23.25
N GLU A 74 12.07 7.28 -23.81
CA GLU A 74 13.10 7.65 -24.79
C GLU A 74 14.51 7.75 -24.15
N ASP A 75 14.61 7.98 -22.84
CA ASP A 75 15.87 8.21 -22.12
C ASP A 75 16.37 7.05 -21.25
N ASN A 76 15.79 5.86 -21.36
CA ASN A 76 16.19 4.66 -20.61
C ASN A 76 16.19 4.80 -19.06
N SER A 77 15.66 5.85 -18.49
CA SER A 77 15.57 6.00 -17.04
C SER A 77 14.42 5.16 -16.49
N ILE A 78 14.71 4.30 -15.52
CA ILE A 78 13.67 3.60 -14.78
C ILE A 78 13.24 4.50 -13.63
N PRO A 79 11.96 4.95 -13.58
CA PRO A 79 11.50 5.75 -12.48
C PRO A 79 11.63 4.95 -11.18
N PHE A 80 12.42 5.45 -10.25
CA PHE A 80 12.50 4.86 -8.93
C PHE A 80 11.26 5.27 -8.14
N VAL A 81 10.44 4.28 -7.77
CA VAL A 81 9.31 4.47 -6.87
C VAL A 81 9.61 3.74 -5.57
N ASN A 82 9.76 4.51 -4.51
CA ASN A 82 9.93 3.95 -3.18
C ASN A 82 8.61 3.33 -2.72
N PHE A 83 8.66 2.04 -2.41
CA PHE A 83 7.52 1.24 -1.95
C PHE A 83 7.83 0.62 -0.60
N VAL A 84 6.90 0.71 0.32
CA VAL A 84 7.02 0.16 1.68
C VAL A 84 5.82 -0.72 1.99
N ASP A 85 6.11 -1.94 2.40
CA ASP A 85 5.12 -2.90 2.89
C ASP A 85 4.83 -2.63 4.37
N MET A 86 3.56 -2.41 4.72
CA MET A 86 3.14 -1.94 6.04
C MET A 86 2.06 -2.84 6.65
N PRO A 87 2.10 -3.07 7.97
CA PRO A 87 1.02 -3.76 8.64
C PRO A 87 -0.31 -3.02 8.50
N TYR A 88 -1.41 -3.70 8.82
CA TYR A 88 -2.73 -3.09 8.81
C TYR A 88 -2.78 -1.82 9.65
N THR A 89 -3.29 -0.75 9.04
CA THR A 89 -3.59 0.50 9.72
C THR A 89 -4.88 1.08 9.14
N PRO A 90 -5.87 1.43 9.98
CA PRO A 90 -7.18 1.89 9.53
C PRO A 90 -7.18 3.38 9.17
N TRP A 91 -6.33 3.79 8.25
CA TRP A 91 -6.13 5.19 7.89
C TRP A 91 -7.25 5.80 7.04
N SER A 92 -7.79 5.02 6.10
CA SER A 92 -8.73 5.51 5.09
C SER A 92 -9.97 4.61 5.03
N ASP A 93 -10.56 4.47 3.85
CA ASP A 93 -11.76 3.67 3.61
C ASP A 93 -11.54 2.16 3.86
N ASN A 94 -10.31 1.70 3.88
CA ASN A 94 -9.93 0.34 4.19
C ASN A 94 -10.41 -0.16 5.57
N LYS A 95 -10.76 0.75 6.49
CA LYS A 95 -11.19 0.39 7.85
C LYS A 95 -12.62 -0.16 7.94
N TYR A 96 -13.45 0.09 6.94
CA TYR A 96 -14.88 -0.24 7.05
C TYR A 96 -15.23 -1.65 6.57
N TYR A 97 -14.45 -2.25 5.69
CA TYR A 97 -14.73 -3.55 5.07
C TYR A 97 -14.34 -4.76 5.94
N PRO A 98 -13.23 -4.77 6.67
CA PRO A 98 -12.78 -5.94 7.42
C PRO A 98 -13.77 -6.41 8.49
N ILE A 99 -14.53 -5.51 9.11
CA ILE A 99 -15.58 -5.87 10.08
C ILE A 99 -16.72 -6.70 9.47
N PHE A 100 -16.82 -6.69 8.14
CA PHE A 100 -17.78 -7.49 7.38
C PHE A 100 -17.14 -8.72 6.72
N GLY A 101 -15.90 -9.04 7.06
CA GLY A 101 -15.20 -10.18 6.52
C GLY A 101 -14.58 -9.95 5.13
N VAL A 102 -14.58 -8.72 4.62
CA VAL A 102 -14.02 -8.39 3.31
C VAL A 102 -12.62 -7.81 3.48
N PRO A 103 -11.58 -8.46 2.92
CA PRO A 103 -10.23 -7.90 2.91
C PRO A 103 -10.20 -6.55 2.20
N SER A 104 -9.51 -5.58 2.79
CA SER A 104 -9.40 -4.24 2.22
C SER A 104 -8.00 -3.66 2.43
N PRO A 105 -6.99 -4.11 1.65
CA PRO A 105 -5.70 -3.46 1.65
C PRO A 105 -5.79 -2.03 1.11
N LEU A 106 -4.85 -1.18 1.53
CA LEU A 106 -4.80 0.22 1.14
C LEU A 106 -3.45 0.54 0.50
N LEU A 107 -3.49 1.22 -0.63
CA LEU A 107 -2.33 1.84 -1.25
C LEU A 107 -2.42 3.35 -1.06
N MET A 108 -1.39 3.94 -0.44
CA MET A 108 -1.39 5.35 -0.06
C MET A 108 0.02 5.94 -0.12
N SER A 109 0.17 7.17 -0.61
CA SER A 109 1.42 7.91 -0.48
C SER A 109 1.48 8.58 0.90
N TRP A 110 2.47 8.20 1.73
CA TRP A 110 2.61 8.73 3.09
C TRP A 110 4.09 8.69 3.56
N PRO A 111 4.54 9.59 4.46
CA PRO A 111 3.90 10.86 4.80
C PRO A 111 3.81 11.81 3.61
N ASP A 112 3.06 12.90 3.74
CA ASP A 112 2.92 13.89 2.68
C ASP A 112 2.93 15.31 3.26
N LEU A 113 3.88 16.12 2.82
CA LEU A 113 4.04 17.51 3.27
C LEU A 113 2.82 18.39 2.96
N TYR A 114 2.08 18.05 1.92
CA TYR A 114 0.97 18.87 1.42
C TYR A 114 -0.41 18.28 1.76
N PHE A 115 -0.43 17.19 2.55
CA PHE A 115 -1.66 16.50 2.92
C PHE A 115 -2.68 17.46 3.54
N HIS A 116 -3.90 17.46 2.99
CA HIS A 116 -5.00 18.34 3.39
C HIS A 116 -4.71 19.85 3.30
N THR A 117 -3.82 20.25 2.42
CA THR A 117 -3.53 21.65 2.15
C THR A 117 -3.91 22.04 0.71
N ASP A 118 -4.05 23.34 0.48
CA ASP A 118 -4.25 23.93 -0.85
C ASP A 118 -2.98 23.91 -1.72
N TYR A 119 -1.83 23.55 -1.14
CA TYR A 119 -0.58 23.33 -1.87
C TYR A 119 -0.51 21.98 -2.58
N LEU A 120 -1.40 21.04 -2.29
CA LEU A 120 -1.47 19.77 -3.02
C LEU A 120 -2.11 19.97 -4.39
N THR A 121 -1.28 20.40 -5.33
CA THR A 121 -1.66 20.70 -6.72
C THR A 121 -1.18 19.60 -7.68
N ALA A 122 -1.63 19.66 -8.94
CA ALA A 122 -1.19 18.72 -9.99
C ALA A 122 0.33 18.71 -10.21
N ASP A 123 1.03 19.81 -9.91
CA ASP A 123 2.50 19.91 -10.03
C ASP A 123 3.24 19.03 -9.00
N ASN A 124 2.54 18.57 -7.96
CA ASN A 124 3.05 17.66 -6.94
C ASN A 124 2.76 16.19 -7.24
N LEU A 125 2.23 15.89 -8.41
CA LEU A 125 2.00 14.54 -8.88
C LEU A 125 3.14 14.05 -9.78
N ASP A 126 3.41 12.74 -9.72
CA ASP A 126 4.37 12.06 -10.59
C ASP A 126 3.63 11.02 -11.45
N PRO A 127 3.62 11.20 -12.78
CA PRO A 127 2.99 10.24 -13.69
C PRO A 127 3.52 8.81 -13.56
N ALA A 128 4.79 8.63 -13.15
CA ALA A 128 5.37 7.30 -12.96
C ALA A 128 4.79 6.60 -11.73
N VAL A 129 4.60 7.33 -10.63
CA VAL A 129 3.95 6.81 -9.41
C VAL A 129 2.50 6.47 -9.71
N PHE A 130 1.77 7.38 -10.37
CA PHE A 130 0.39 7.14 -10.81
C PHE A 130 0.25 5.89 -11.67
N ARG A 131 1.13 5.77 -12.67
CA ARG A 131 1.14 4.62 -13.57
C ARG A 131 1.39 3.33 -12.81
N ARG A 132 2.35 3.31 -11.89
CA ARG A 132 2.64 2.11 -11.10
C ARG A 132 1.43 1.70 -10.27
N CYS A 133 0.82 2.62 -9.55
CA CYS A 133 -0.40 2.36 -8.77
C CYS A 133 -1.52 1.82 -9.66
N GLY A 134 -1.77 2.50 -10.78
CA GLY A 134 -2.82 2.13 -11.73
C GLY A 134 -2.61 0.75 -12.36
N ILE A 135 -1.39 0.47 -12.84
CA ILE A 135 -1.07 -0.82 -13.45
C ILE A 135 -1.17 -1.95 -12.42
N THR A 136 -0.57 -1.80 -11.25
CA THR A 136 -0.60 -2.84 -10.21
C THR A 136 -2.04 -3.14 -9.78
N THR A 137 -2.84 -2.10 -9.58
CA THR A 137 -4.25 -2.28 -9.17
C THR A 137 -5.09 -2.89 -10.29
N ALA A 138 -4.88 -2.46 -11.54
CA ALA A 138 -5.58 -3.03 -12.69
C ALA A 138 -5.21 -4.50 -12.92
N LEU A 139 -3.93 -4.86 -12.78
CA LEU A 139 -3.47 -6.25 -12.86
C LEU A 139 -4.09 -7.09 -11.75
N ALA A 140 -4.10 -6.60 -10.50
CA ALA A 140 -4.74 -7.29 -9.39
C ALA A 140 -6.23 -7.55 -9.66
N ALA A 141 -6.95 -6.53 -10.11
CA ALA A 141 -8.37 -6.66 -10.43
C ALA A 141 -8.61 -7.63 -11.59
N LEU A 142 -7.81 -7.56 -12.64
CA LEU A 142 -7.90 -8.41 -13.81
C LEU A 142 -7.60 -9.87 -13.46
N GLU A 143 -6.49 -10.12 -12.78
CA GLU A 143 -6.09 -11.47 -12.39
C GLU A 143 -7.15 -12.13 -11.51
N LEU A 144 -7.65 -11.42 -10.50
CA LEU A 144 -8.70 -11.93 -9.62
C LEU A 144 -10.04 -12.13 -10.34
N ALA A 145 -10.39 -11.28 -11.30
CA ALA A 145 -11.63 -11.40 -12.06
C ALA A 145 -11.63 -12.63 -13.01
N TYR A 146 -10.46 -13.03 -13.49
CA TYR A 146 -10.30 -14.16 -14.40
C TYR A 146 -9.73 -15.42 -13.74
N ALA A 147 -9.41 -15.37 -12.44
CA ALA A 147 -8.80 -16.48 -11.73
C ALA A 147 -9.67 -17.73 -11.75
N GLY A 148 -9.14 -18.76 -12.39
CA GLY A 148 -9.66 -20.13 -12.34
C GLY A 148 -8.92 -20.97 -11.27
N PRO A 149 -9.15 -22.30 -11.25
CA PRO A 149 -8.48 -23.17 -10.28
C PRO A 149 -6.95 -23.18 -10.38
N ALA A 150 -6.40 -23.00 -11.56
CA ALA A 150 -4.94 -22.98 -11.77
C ALA A 150 -4.30 -21.72 -11.18
N GLU A 151 -4.91 -20.56 -11.43
CA GLU A 151 -4.49 -19.27 -10.89
C GLU A 151 -4.65 -19.25 -9.37
N ALA A 152 -5.77 -19.74 -8.84
CA ALA A 152 -6.00 -19.85 -7.41
C ALA A 152 -4.92 -20.72 -6.72
N LEU A 153 -4.51 -21.85 -7.34
CA LEU A 153 -3.43 -22.68 -6.84
C LEU A 153 -2.07 -21.95 -6.89
N SER A 154 -1.83 -21.17 -7.92
CA SER A 154 -0.61 -20.35 -8.03
C SER A 154 -0.54 -19.30 -6.90
N ILE A 155 -1.64 -18.56 -6.67
CA ILE A 155 -1.75 -17.60 -5.59
C ILE A 155 -1.54 -18.28 -4.23
N MET A 156 -2.16 -19.43 -3.99
CA MET A 156 -1.97 -20.20 -2.75
C MET A 156 -0.50 -20.58 -2.52
N ARG A 157 0.20 -21.02 -3.56
CA ARG A 157 1.64 -21.36 -3.46
C ARG A 157 2.47 -20.13 -3.11
N GLN A 158 2.19 -19.01 -3.75
CA GLN A 158 2.86 -17.73 -3.50
C GLN A 158 2.66 -17.26 -2.05
N VAL A 159 1.43 -17.30 -1.54
CA VAL A 159 1.10 -16.99 -0.14
C VAL A 159 1.84 -17.95 0.81
N GLY A 160 1.89 -19.24 0.50
CA GLY A 160 2.62 -20.23 1.30
C GLY A 160 4.11 -19.91 1.39
N ILE A 161 4.77 -19.59 0.28
CA ILE A 161 6.19 -19.22 0.23
C ILE A 161 6.43 -17.94 1.06
N ARG A 162 5.63 -16.90 0.87
CA ARG A 162 5.77 -15.63 1.61
C ARG A 162 5.52 -15.81 3.10
N SER A 163 4.55 -16.64 3.49
CA SER A 163 4.31 -16.97 4.89
C SER A 163 5.51 -17.66 5.53
N GLN A 164 6.15 -18.62 4.82
CA GLN A 164 7.37 -19.26 5.29
C GLN A 164 8.53 -18.26 5.42
N MET A 165 8.67 -17.34 4.47
CA MET A 165 9.69 -16.29 4.55
C MET A 165 9.46 -15.39 5.78
N ARG A 166 8.24 -14.95 6.06
CA ARG A 166 7.92 -14.17 7.26
C ARG A 166 8.24 -14.93 8.55
N LEU A 167 7.82 -16.17 8.66
CA LEU A 167 8.14 -17.00 9.83
C LEU A 167 9.65 -17.15 10.03
N THR A 168 10.40 -17.36 8.94
CA THR A 168 11.86 -17.44 9.00
C THR A 168 12.47 -16.11 9.43
N SER A 169 11.99 -15.00 8.88
CA SER A 169 12.44 -13.65 9.24
C SER A 169 12.21 -13.34 10.72
N ILE A 170 11.04 -13.68 11.25
CA ILE A 170 10.72 -13.53 12.67
C ILE A 170 11.66 -14.39 13.52
N ALA A 171 11.85 -15.65 13.15
CA ALA A 171 12.74 -16.58 13.88
C ALA A 171 14.20 -16.10 13.89
N LEU A 172 14.65 -15.42 12.83
CA LEU A 172 15.99 -14.86 12.72
C LEU A 172 16.11 -13.42 13.29
N GLY A 173 15.03 -12.84 13.79
CA GLY A 173 15.01 -11.45 14.26
C GLY A 173 15.14 -10.42 13.13
N ALA A 174 14.99 -10.84 11.86
CA ALA A 174 15.14 -9.96 10.70
C ALA A 174 14.00 -8.94 10.55
N ASP A 175 12.84 -9.19 11.15
CA ASP A 175 11.71 -8.24 11.11
C ASP A 175 12.03 -6.93 11.82
N ALA A 176 12.81 -6.99 12.91
CA ALA A 176 13.31 -5.77 13.57
C ALA A 176 14.22 -4.96 12.65
N ILE A 177 15.00 -5.63 11.79
CA ILE A 177 15.89 -4.98 10.82
C ILE A 177 15.07 -4.40 9.65
N ALA A 178 14.06 -5.12 9.17
CA ALA A 178 13.19 -4.66 8.07
C ALA A 178 12.34 -3.47 8.50
N ILE A 179 11.77 -3.49 9.70
CA ILE A 179 11.03 -2.37 10.29
C ILE A 179 11.97 -1.18 10.50
N GLY A 180 13.15 -1.41 11.05
CA GLY A 180 14.18 -0.39 11.21
C GLY A 180 14.66 0.20 9.88
N THR A 181 14.81 -0.61 8.85
CA THR A 181 15.20 -0.15 7.50
C THR A 181 14.07 0.64 6.85
N GLY A 182 12.83 0.21 6.98
CA GLY A 182 11.65 0.96 6.49
C GLY A 182 11.52 2.30 7.21
N ALA A 183 11.68 2.35 8.52
CA ALA A 183 11.70 3.57 9.31
C ALA A 183 12.88 4.49 8.95
N LEU A 184 14.08 3.92 8.72
CA LEU A 184 15.26 4.66 8.27
C LEU A 184 15.10 5.23 6.85
N ILE A 185 14.44 4.51 5.95
CA ILE A 185 14.13 4.99 4.60
C ILE A 185 13.14 6.16 4.70
N ALA A 186 12.09 6.03 5.51
CA ALA A 186 11.13 7.10 5.76
C ALA A 186 11.80 8.34 6.39
N LEU A 187 12.69 8.14 7.38
CA LEU A 187 13.48 9.19 8.01
C LEU A 187 14.50 9.83 7.06
N ASN A 188 15.12 9.05 6.17
CA ASN A 188 16.03 9.59 5.16
C ASN A 188 15.31 10.41 4.08
N CYS A 189 14.07 10.08 3.76
CA CYS A 189 13.22 10.91 2.90
C CYS A 189 12.85 12.25 3.59
N ASN A 190 12.89 12.30 4.92
CA ASN A 190 12.48 13.45 5.74
C ASN A 190 13.66 14.22 6.38
N LYS A 191 14.89 14.05 5.88
CA LYS A 191 16.09 14.71 6.47
C LYS A 191 16.02 16.23 6.61
N ASP A 192 15.11 16.88 5.90
CA ASP A 192 14.94 18.34 5.92
C ASP A 192 13.78 18.80 6.82
N ILE A 193 13.07 17.88 7.49
CA ILE A 193 12.04 18.24 8.47
C ILE A 193 12.71 18.35 9.84
N PRO A 194 12.62 19.52 10.51
CA PRO A 194 13.13 19.67 11.88
C PRO A 194 12.47 18.62 12.80
N GLU A 195 13.29 17.94 13.60
CA GLU A 195 12.89 16.87 14.53
C GLU A 195 11.67 17.25 15.39
N ALA A 196 11.58 18.50 15.81
CA ALA A 196 10.49 19.05 16.59
C ALA A 196 9.10 19.04 15.91
N ASN A 197 9.06 19.00 14.58
CA ASN A 197 7.80 18.93 13.83
C ASN A 197 7.34 17.49 13.62
N PHE A 198 8.28 16.56 13.48
CA PHE A 198 7.98 15.14 13.31
C PHE A 198 7.31 14.55 14.56
N GLU A 199 7.85 14.85 15.76
CA GLU A 199 7.27 14.40 17.03
C GLU A 199 5.85 14.94 17.26
N LYS A 200 5.60 16.19 16.84
CA LYS A 200 4.30 16.84 17.00
C LYS A 200 3.23 16.29 16.06
N GLU A 201 3.61 15.90 14.85
CA GLU A 201 2.68 15.38 13.83
C GLU A 201 2.40 13.88 13.99
N MET A 202 3.41 13.10 14.42
CA MET A 202 3.28 11.67 14.59
C MET A 202 2.80 11.24 15.98
N GLY A 203 2.72 12.14 16.94
CA GLY A 203 2.28 11.84 18.31
C GLY A 203 3.20 10.88 19.08
N VAL A 204 4.42 10.68 18.58
CA VAL A 204 5.43 9.79 19.18
C VAL A 204 6.46 10.65 19.88
N LYS A 205 6.68 10.45 21.19
CA LYS A 205 7.80 11.09 21.91
C LYS A 205 9.07 10.26 21.70
N ALA A 206 10.16 10.93 21.32
CA ALA A 206 11.46 10.29 21.31
C ALA A 206 11.81 9.85 22.73
N GLY A 207 11.83 8.56 22.99
CA GLY A 207 12.31 8.01 24.27
C GLY A 207 11.40 7.04 25.02
N ASP A 208 10.33 6.53 24.40
CA ASP A 208 9.55 5.40 24.97
C ASP A 208 9.82 4.10 24.21
#